data_ff1031b8ab6b32d48d2551461a025387
#
_entry.id   ff1031b8ab6b32d48d2551461a025387
#
_cell.length_a   1.000
_cell.length_b   1.000
_cell.length_c   1.000
_cell.angle_alpha   90.00
_cell.angle_beta   90.00
_cell.angle_gamma   90.00
#
_symmetry.space_group_name_H-M   'P 1'
#
loop_
_entity.id
_entity.type
_entity.pdbx_description
1 polymer ?
#
loop_
_entity_poly.entity_id
_entity_poly.type
_entity_poly.pdbx_seq_one_letter_code
_entity_poly.pdbx_strand_id
1 'polypeptide(L)'
;MAQHRLFCIPGTWEAATAAEEFGRIEPRTEIGMLTGVTDLLDRRVFDVVYLNYPVAFGPLAGGGDALLDVLGQPSYRTARDMGVAELVRLIREHRGGFGILGYGQGAAVASLVGRELVSGALRDRLPQCHWLHTFASPHRSAGHTFPLGNQLAGQGISGDPCTDTGTIDWFDYCLPGDLYGDADLADTYLSRAYALAIDLPLVDPFAMIAGCTDSLLRGRLRDVIAGLGEDPAEVVGKAGITAATLATFLQHYPHDKYAVREILPGATALRHSANHLNFWGPRVDADQQMAVARA
;
A
#
# COMPACT_ATOMS: atom_id res chain seq x y z
N MET A 1 8.07 -28.65 -10.66
CA MET A 1 6.95 -27.94 -10.02
C MET A 1 6.76 -26.64 -10.79
N ALA A 2 5.54 -26.24 -11.05
CA ALA A 2 5.29 -24.92 -11.61
C ALA A 2 5.66 -23.86 -10.54
N GLN A 3 6.36 -22.80 -10.95
CA GLN A 3 6.65 -21.70 -10.04
C GLN A 3 5.41 -20.82 -9.89
N HIS A 4 5.11 -20.41 -8.65
CA HIS A 4 4.11 -19.37 -8.41
C HIS A 4 4.71 -18.00 -8.74
N ARG A 5 3.98 -17.21 -9.53
CA ARG A 5 4.39 -15.83 -9.77
C ARG A 5 4.10 -14.97 -8.56
N LEU A 6 5.06 -14.19 -8.12
CA LEU A 6 4.88 -13.23 -7.03
C LEU A 6 5.06 -11.81 -7.58
N PHE A 7 3.96 -11.09 -7.69
CA PHE A 7 3.96 -9.70 -8.11
C PHE A 7 4.31 -8.81 -6.92
N CYS A 8 5.43 -8.11 -7.00
CA CYS A 8 5.91 -7.20 -5.97
C CYS A 8 5.72 -5.76 -6.41
N ILE A 9 4.98 -4.98 -5.63
CA ILE A 9 4.63 -3.62 -5.95
C ILE A 9 5.33 -2.68 -4.97
N PRO A 10 6.40 -1.96 -5.41
CA PRO A 10 7.18 -1.09 -4.54
C PRO A 10 6.38 0.13 -4.09
N GLY A 11 6.82 0.73 -3.00
CA GLY A 11 6.25 1.95 -2.44
C GLY A 11 6.70 3.22 -3.17
N THR A 12 6.15 4.35 -2.73
CA THR A 12 6.52 5.67 -3.24
C THR A 12 8.03 5.90 -3.09
N TRP A 13 8.67 6.44 -4.12
CA TRP A 13 10.11 6.75 -4.21
C TRP A 13 11.06 5.55 -4.13
N GLU A 14 10.57 4.34 -4.12
CA GLU A 14 11.43 3.14 -4.14
C GLU A 14 11.99 2.80 -5.53
N ALA A 15 11.68 3.60 -6.56
CA ALA A 15 12.27 3.45 -7.89
C ALA A 15 13.50 4.32 -8.06
N ALA A 16 14.56 3.75 -8.62
CA ALA A 16 15.83 4.45 -8.80
C ALA A 16 15.75 5.63 -9.79
N THR A 17 14.86 5.62 -10.78
CA THR A 17 14.55 6.73 -11.69
C THR A 17 13.25 6.46 -12.42
N ALA A 18 12.20 7.22 -12.13
CA ALA A 18 10.91 7.08 -12.83
C ALA A 18 10.96 7.58 -14.29
N ALA A 19 11.90 8.42 -14.67
CA ALA A 19 11.95 9.08 -15.98
C ALA A 19 12.52 8.19 -17.11
N GLU A 20 13.43 7.26 -16.81
CA GLU A 20 14.13 6.49 -17.85
C GLU A 20 13.43 5.17 -18.24
N GLU A 21 12.47 4.70 -17.46
CA GLU A 21 11.87 3.36 -17.65
C GLU A 21 10.42 3.37 -18.13
N PHE A 22 9.87 4.52 -18.46
CA PHE A 22 8.54 4.64 -19.06
C PHE A 22 8.56 4.02 -20.46
N GLY A 23 8.15 2.76 -20.57
CA GLY A 23 8.02 2.05 -21.84
C GLY A 23 8.87 0.82 -22.05
N ARG A 24 9.75 0.45 -21.13
CA ARG A 24 10.49 -0.83 -21.20
C ARG A 24 9.84 -1.88 -20.32
N ILE A 25 9.35 -2.95 -20.96
CA ILE A 25 8.85 -4.18 -20.32
C ILE A 25 10.07 -5.08 -20.01
N GLU A 26 11.02 -4.59 -19.27
CA GLU A 26 12.09 -5.44 -18.74
C GLU A 26 11.79 -5.81 -17.29
N PRO A 27 12.15 -7.04 -16.85
CA PRO A 27 12.00 -7.40 -15.44
C PRO A 27 12.73 -6.38 -14.59
N ARG A 28 12.00 -5.69 -13.74
CA ARG A 28 12.57 -4.64 -12.92
C ARG A 28 13.56 -5.25 -11.94
N THR A 29 14.68 -4.56 -11.72
CA THR A 29 15.61 -4.89 -10.64
C THR A 29 14.84 -4.88 -9.31
N GLU A 30 15.04 -5.91 -8.49
CA GLU A 30 14.45 -5.99 -7.17
C GLU A 30 14.97 -4.84 -6.30
N ILE A 31 14.06 -4.04 -5.78
CA ILE A 31 14.40 -2.81 -5.03
C ILE A 31 13.40 -2.55 -3.91
N GLY A 32 13.82 -1.72 -2.96
CA GLY A 32 12.97 -1.18 -1.91
C GLY A 32 12.67 -2.15 -0.77
N MET A 33 11.65 -1.83 0.02
CA MET A 33 11.29 -2.53 1.25
C MET A 33 11.00 -4.02 1.02
N LEU A 34 10.38 -4.37 -0.11
CA LEU A 34 9.98 -5.75 -0.40
C LEU A 34 11.15 -6.69 -0.65
N THR A 35 12.38 -6.20 -0.87
CA THR A 35 13.58 -7.06 -0.93
C THR A 35 13.78 -7.83 0.36
N GLY A 36 13.38 -7.26 1.51
CA GLY A 36 13.40 -7.96 2.79
C GLY A 36 12.49 -9.20 2.86
N VAL A 37 11.56 -9.35 1.91
CA VAL A 37 10.79 -10.58 1.70
C VAL A 37 11.45 -11.42 0.61
N THR A 38 11.68 -10.83 -0.57
CA THR A 38 12.06 -11.56 -1.78
C THR A 38 13.44 -12.20 -1.71
N ASP A 39 14.38 -11.60 -0.95
CA ASP A 39 15.72 -12.17 -0.71
C ASP A 39 15.67 -13.46 0.12
N LEU A 40 14.60 -13.66 0.89
CA LEU A 40 14.41 -14.84 1.75
C LEU A 40 13.59 -15.95 1.06
N LEU A 41 13.08 -15.74 -0.15
CA LEU A 41 12.22 -16.71 -0.83
C LEU A 41 13.00 -17.83 -1.51
N ASP A 42 12.41 -19.02 -1.51
CA ASP A 42 12.89 -20.13 -2.34
C ASP A 42 12.53 -19.86 -3.81
N ARG A 43 13.54 -19.48 -4.59
CA ARG A 43 13.41 -19.16 -6.03
C ARG A 43 13.06 -20.37 -6.91
N ARG A 44 13.08 -21.58 -6.37
CA ARG A 44 12.57 -22.78 -7.07
C ARG A 44 11.04 -22.84 -7.02
N VAL A 45 10.44 -22.16 -6.03
CA VAL A 45 8.99 -22.11 -5.81
C VAL A 45 8.39 -20.82 -6.34
N PHE A 46 9.12 -19.71 -6.23
CA PHE A 46 8.61 -18.38 -6.58
C PHE A 46 9.39 -17.74 -7.74
N ASP A 47 8.63 -17.31 -8.76
CA ASP A 47 9.08 -16.42 -9.82
C ASP A 47 8.67 -14.98 -9.45
N VAL A 48 9.64 -14.18 -9.01
CA VAL A 48 9.43 -12.82 -8.48
C VAL A 48 9.47 -11.81 -9.61
N VAL A 49 8.42 -11.00 -9.70
CA VAL A 49 8.28 -9.94 -10.71
C VAL A 49 7.93 -8.63 -10.02
N TYR A 50 8.83 -7.66 -10.11
CA TYR A 50 8.56 -6.30 -9.63
C TYR A 50 7.76 -5.52 -10.67
N LEU A 51 6.67 -4.89 -10.19
CA LEU A 51 5.79 -4.09 -11.04
C LEU A 51 6.50 -2.83 -11.50
N ASN A 52 6.51 -2.60 -12.80
CA ASN A 52 6.99 -1.34 -13.36
C ASN A 52 5.83 -0.36 -13.51
N TYR A 53 5.80 0.65 -12.66
CA TYR A 53 4.83 1.74 -12.68
C TYR A 53 5.47 3.01 -12.09
N PRO A 54 4.90 4.20 -12.34
CA PRO A 54 5.40 5.41 -11.71
C PRO A 54 5.19 5.35 -10.20
N VAL A 55 6.27 5.25 -9.42
CA VAL A 55 6.20 5.27 -7.95
C VAL A 55 6.26 6.71 -7.44
N ALA A 56 5.50 7.59 -8.09
CA ALA A 56 5.53 9.03 -7.88
C ALA A 56 4.47 9.49 -6.88
N PHE A 57 4.80 10.57 -6.20
CA PHE A 57 3.87 11.36 -5.39
C PHE A 57 3.96 12.84 -5.83
N GLY A 58 3.75 13.11 -7.12
CA GLY A 58 3.96 14.46 -7.67
C GLY A 58 5.43 14.77 -7.97
N PRO A 59 5.76 16.05 -8.21
CA PRO A 59 7.01 16.47 -8.82
C PRO A 59 8.28 16.38 -7.96
N LEU A 60 8.31 15.66 -6.87
CA LEU A 60 9.52 15.40 -6.12
C LEU A 60 10.11 14.04 -6.46
N ALA A 61 10.88 14.01 -7.52
CA ALA A 61 11.97 13.04 -7.63
C ALA A 61 13.17 13.61 -6.88
N GLY A 62 13.78 12.81 -6.00
CA GLY A 62 14.97 13.27 -5.29
C GLY A 62 16.07 13.71 -6.23
N GLY A 63 16.56 14.94 -6.06
CA GLY A 63 17.92 15.33 -6.42
C GLY A 63 18.23 15.60 -7.89
N GLY A 64 17.29 15.88 -8.75
CA GLY A 64 17.56 16.28 -10.14
C GLY A 64 17.31 17.76 -10.40
N ASP A 65 18.24 18.42 -11.06
CA ASP A 65 18.31 19.88 -11.29
C ASP A 65 17.28 20.46 -12.27
N ALA A 66 16.25 19.72 -12.69
CA ALA A 66 15.35 20.17 -13.72
C ALA A 66 13.91 20.35 -13.23
N LEU A 67 13.51 21.62 -13.01
CA LEU A 67 12.13 22.03 -12.74
C LEU A 67 11.13 21.45 -13.78
N LEU A 68 11.58 21.18 -14.99
CA LEU A 68 10.76 20.60 -16.08
C LEU A 68 10.51 19.11 -15.88
N ASP A 69 11.48 18.34 -15.34
CA ASP A 69 11.30 16.91 -15.02
C ASP A 69 10.33 16.73 -13.86
N VAL A 70 10.29 17.70 -12.96
CA VAL A 70 9.41 17.78 -11.81
C VAL A 70 7.97 18.03 -12.21
N LEU A 71 7.70 18.88 -13.20
CA LEU A 71 6.35 19.23 -13.65
C LEU A 71 5.67 18.11 -14.49
N GLY A 72 6.43 17.11 -14.94
CA GLY A 72 5.94 15.97 -15.72
C GLY A 72 5.54 14.74 -14.91
N GLN A 73 5.80 14.71 -13.60
CA GLN A 73 5.49 13.55 -12.78
C GLN A 73 3.98 13.44 -12.49
N PRO A 74 3.41 12.22 -12.57
CA PRO A 74 2.00 12.02 -12.29
C PRO A 74 1.68 12.25 -10.82
N SER A 75 0.43 12.64 -10.51
CA SER A 75 -0.06 12.64 -9.13
C SER A 75 -0.02 11.22 -8.55
N TYR A 76 -0.06 11.11 -7.21
CA TYR A 76 -0.15 9.81 -6.54
C TYR A 76 -1.31 8.96 -7.09
N ARG A 77 -2.50 9.57 -7.27
CA ARG A 77 -3.68 8.88 -7.82
C ARG A 77 -3.40 8.33 -9.20
N THR A 78 -2.85 9.15 -10.10
CA THR A 78 -2.52 8.73 -11.46
C THR A 78 -1.49 7.60 -11.46
N ALA A 79 -0.43 7.72 -10.68
CA ALA A 79 0.61 6.70 -10.56
C ALA A 79 0.04 5.38 -10.02
N ARG A 80 -0.75 5.44 -8.95
CA ARG A 80 -1.45 4.28 -8.37
C ARG A 80 -2.38 3.61 -9.40
N ASP A 81 -3.18 4.38 -10.10
CA ASP A 81 -4.16 3.85 -11.06
C ASP A 81 -3.47 3.21 -12.27
N MET A 82 -2.31 3.76 -12.70
CA MET A 82 -1.43 3.11 -13.69
C MET A 82 -0.88 1.78 -13.16
N GLY A 83 -0.47 1.73 -11.88
CA GLY A 83 -0.03 0.49 -11.22
C GLY A 83 -1.14 -0.55 -11.17
N VAL A 84 -2.37 -0.15 -10.85
CA VAL A 84 -3.55 -1.05 -10.88
C VAL A 84 -3.77 -1.61 -12.28
N ALA A 85 -3.77 -0.75 -13.30
CA ALA A 85 -3.99 -1.17 -14.69
C ALA A 85 -2.91 -2.16 -15.16
N GLU A 86 -1.65 -1.90 -14.84
CA GLU A 86 -0.53 -2.79 -15.23
C GLU A 86 -0.60 -4.12 -14.49
N LEU A 87 -0.87 -4.13 -13.19
CA LEU A 87 -1.01 -5.38 -12.43
C LEU A 87 -2.19 -6.22 -12.95
N VAL A 88 -3.33 -5.60 -13.24
CA VAL A 88 -4.49 -6.27 -13.86
C VAL A 88 -4.10 -6.92 -15.20
N ARG A 89 -3.36 -6.20 -16.04
CA ARG A 89 -2.85 -6.71 -17.32
C ARG A 89 -1.96 -7.95 -17.11
N LEU A 90 -0.98 -7.87 -16.22
CA LEU A 90 -0.05 -8.96 -15.92
C LEU A 90 -0.76 -10.20 -15.36
N ILE A 91 -1.72 -10.01 -14.45
CA ILE A 91 -2.54 -11.11 -13.91
C ILE A 91 -3.35 -11.79 -15.00
N ARG A 92 -3.91 -11.05 -15.96
CA ARG A 92 -4.67 -11.62 -17.08
C ARG A 92 -3.80 -12.42 -18.03
N GLU A 93 -2.55 -12.02 -18.24
CA GLU A 93 -1.58 -12.70 -19.08
C GLU A 93 -0.98 -13.95 -18.40
N HIS A 94 -0.84 -13.93 -17.10
CA HIS A 94 -0.31 -15.06 -16.34
C HIS A 94 -1.35 -16.19 -16.21
N ARG A 95 -0.95 -17.46 -16.39
CA ARG A 95 -1.88 -18.62 -16.40
C ARG A 95 -1.83 -19.47 -15.13
N GLY A 96 -0.78 -19.33 -14.34
CA GLY A 96 -0.54 -20.13 -13.12
C GLY A 96 -1.06 -19.49 -11.85
N GLY A 97 -0.77 -20.13 -10.71
CA GLY A 97 -0.97 -19.56 -9.39
C GLY A 97 -0.08 -18.36 -9.15
N PHE A 98 -0.56 -17.39 -8.38
CA PHE A 98 0.19 -16.18 -8.09
C PHE A 98 -0.09 -15.63 -6.70
N GLY A 99 0.78 -14.74 -6.25
CA GLY A 99 0.60 -13.90 -5.08
C GLY A 99 0.93 -12.45 -5.37
N ILE A 100 0.54 -11.57 -4.48
CA ILE A 100 0.73 -10.12 -4.59
C ILE A 100 1.36 -9.62 -3.29
N LEU A 101 2.46 -8.88 -3.39
CA LEU A 101 3.05 -8.14 -2.27
C LEU A 101 3.04 -6.65 -2.59
N GLY A 102 2.62 -5.81 -1.65
CA GLY A 102 2.61 -4.36 -1.84
C GLY A 102 3.06 -3.60 -0.60
N TYR A 103 3.83 -2.51 -0.81
CA TYR A 103 4.25 -1.62 0.27
C TYR A 103 3.82 -0.18 -0.01
N GLY A 104 3.23 0.51 0.99
CA GLY A 104 2.82 1.91 0.88
C GLY A 104 1.87 2.17 -0.30
N GLN A 105 2.32 2.93 -1.31
CA GLN A 105 1.58 3.11 -2.56
C GLN A 105 1.35 1.78 -3.28
N GLY A 106 2.34 0.89 -3.29
CA GLY A 106 2.20 -0.45 -3.82
C GLY A 106 1.19 -1.30 -3.05
N ALA A 107 1.04 -1.08 -1.74
CA ALA A 107 -0.02 -1.70 -0.95
C ALA A 107 -1.41 -1.18 -1.34
N ALA A 108 -1.53 0.12 -1.70
CA ALA A 108 -2.78 0.64 -2.27
C ALA A 108 -3.13 -0.04 -3.60
N VAL A 109 -2.15 -0.19 -4.51
CA VAL A 109 -2.33 -0.94 -5.76
C VAL A 109 -2.76 -2.38 -5.48
N ALA A 110 -2.05 -3.09 -4.60
CA ALA A 110 -2.35 -4.46 -4.22
C ALA A 110 -3.78 -4.62 -3.66
N SER A 111 -4.19 -3.74 -2.74
CA SER A 111 -5.52 -3.76 -2.13
C SER A 111 -6.64 -3.51 -3.15
N LEU A 112 -6.45 -2.54 -4.05
CA LEU A 112 -7.43 -2.25 -5.10
C LEU A 112 -7.56 -3.41 -6.09
N VAL A 113 -6.45 -4.06 -6.47
CA VAL A 113 -6.49 -5.27 -7.31
C VAL A 113 -7.07 -6.45 -6.55
N GLY A 114 -6.84 -6.56 -5.24
CA GLY A 114 -7.51 -7.52 -4.36
C GLY A 114 -9.04 -7.34 -4.41
N ARG A 115 -9.55 -6.11 -4.40
CA ARG A 115 -10.98 -5.80 -4.59
C ARG A 115 -11.49 -6.28 -5.96
N GLU A 116 -10.69 -6.08 -7.02
CA GLU A 116 -11.04 -6.57 -8.37
C GLU A 116 -11.09 -8.10 -8.44
N LEU A 117 -10.22 -8.79 -7.70
CA LEU A 117 -10.24 -10.25 -7.58
C LEU A 117 -11.47 -10.75 -6.81
N VAL A 118 -11.83 -10.08 -5.71
CA VAL A 118 -12.94 -10.52 -4.86
C VAL A 118 -14.29 -10.25 -5.49
N SER A 119 -14.51 -9.06 -6.07
CA SER A 119 -15.84 -8.62 -6.51
C SER A 119 -15.88 -7.90 -7.86
N GLY A 120 -14.72 -7.70 -8.51
CA GLY A 120 -14.59 -6.92 -9.73
C GLY A 120 -14.23 -7.74 -10.98
N ALA A 121 -13.49 -7.09 -11.88
CA ALA A 121 -13.19 -7.59 -13.21
C ALA A 121 -12.22 -8.79 -13.25
N LEU A 122 -11.54 -9.11 -12.15
CA LEU A 122 -10.62 -10.24 -12.02
C LEU A 122 -11.21 -11.43 -11.24
N ARG A 123 -12.51 -11.47 -11.00
CA ARG A 123 -13.15 -12.52 -10.18
C ARG A 123 -12.90 -13.93 -10.71
N ASP A 124 -12.76 -14.09 -12.02
CA ASP A 124 -12.40 -15.35 -12.66
C ASP A 124 -10.96 -15.80 -12.34
N ARG A 125 -10.11 -14.88 -11.89
CA ARG A 125 -8.71 -15.13 -11.49
C ARG A 125 -8.53 -15.37 -9.99
N LEU A 126 -9.58 -15.16 -9.19
CA LEU A 126 -9.54 -15.34 -7.73
C LEU A 126 -9.02 -16.74 -7.31
N PRO A 127 -9.41 -17.86 -7.94
CA PRO A 127 -8.91 -19.18 -7.55
C PRO A 127 -7.41 -19.41 -7.73
N GLN A 128 -6.75 -18.57 -8.52
CA GLN A 128 -5.31 -18.62 -8.75
C GLN A 128 -4.53 -17.66 -7.85
N CYS A 129 -5.19 -16.72 -7.17
CA CYS A 129 -4.55 -15.82 -6.22
C CYS A 129 -4.48 -16.48 -4.84
N HIS A 130 -3.29 -16.91 -4.44
CA HIS A 130 -3.11 -17.62 -3.18
C HIS A 130 -2.76 -16.67 -2.03
N TRP A 131 -2.00 -15.62 -2.30
CA TRP A 131 -1.49 -14.70 -1.27
C TRP A 131 -1.65 -13.25 -1.69
N LEU A 132 -2.07 -12.41 -0.75
CA LEU A 132 -2.05 -10.97 -0.88
C LEU A 132 -1.52 -10.39 0.44
N HIS A 133 -0.27 -9.94 0.44
CA HIS A 133 0.33 -9.33 1.62
C HIS A 133 0.59 -7.85 1.37
N THR A 134 0.06 -7.01 2.23
CA THR A 134 0.28 -5.57 2.18
C THR A 134 1.06 -5.10 3.41
N PHE A 135 1.89 -4.11 3.22
CA PHE A 135 2.63 -3.43 4.28
C PHE A 135 2.28 -1.94 4.20
N ALA A 136 1.73 -1.39 5.27
CA ALA A 136 1.25 -0.01 5.31
C ALA A 136 0.14 0.30 4.27
N SER A 137 -0.91 -0.53 4.20
CA SER A 137 -1.97 -0.30 3.21
C SER A 137 -2.86 0.89 3.57
N PRO A 138 -2.98 1.90 2.66
CA PRO A 138 -3.96 2.98 2.82
C PRO A 138 -5.42 2.52 2.74
N HIS A 139 -5.67 1.29 2.31
CA HIS A 139 -6.99 0.68 2.16
C HIS A 139 -7.26 -0.42 3.20
N ARG A 140 -6.46 -0.52 4.26
CA ARG A 140 -6.67 -1.49 5.34
C ARG A 140 -8.01 -1.27 6.03
N SER A 141 -8.79 -2.32 6.23
CA SER A 141 -10.00 -2.28 7.06
C SER A 141 -9.66 -2.20 8.54
N ALA A 142 -10.49 -1.54 9.33
CA ALA A 142 -10.36 -1.53 10.78
C ALA A 142 -10.40 -2.96 11.32
N GLY A 143 -9.51 -3.27 12.27
CA GLY A 143 -9.38 -4.61 12.85
C GLY A 143 -8.71 -5.67 11.97
N HIS A 144 -8.48 -5.40 10.68
CA HIS A 144 -7.81 -6.32 9.76
C HIS A 144 -6.30 -6.04 9.76
N THR A 145 -5.59 -6.61 10.73
CA THR A 145 -4.14 -6.43 10.87
C THR A 145 -3.51 -7.74 11.32
N PHE A 146 -2.50 -8.21 10.60
CA PHE A 146 -1.76 -9.41 10.99
C PHE A 146 -0.44 -9.05 11.66
N PRO A 147 -0.04 -9.71 12.77
CA PRO A 147 -0.81 -10.67 13.59
C PRO A 147 -1.67 -10.00 14.68
N LEU A 148 -1.62 -8.68 14.79
CA LEU A 148 -2.18 -7.95 15.92
C LEU A 148 -3.72 -7.92 15.93
N GLY A 149 -4.35 -8.31 14.82
CA GLY A 149 -5.80 -8.42 14.72
C GLY A 149 -6.51 -7.15 15.14
N ASN A 150 -7.33 -7.21 16.17
CA ASN A 150 -8.15 -6.10 16.67
C ASN A 150 -7.38 -5.09 17.56
N GLN A 151 -6.06 -5.22 17.72
CA GLN A 151 -5.29 -4.31 18.57
C GLN A 151 -5.08 -2.93 17.94
N LEU A 152 -5.19 -2.81 16.61
CA LEU A 152 -5.15 -1.55 15.90
C LEU A 152 -6.58 -1.10 15.59
N ALA A 153 -7.05 -0.11 16.33
CA ALA A 153 -8.40 0.44 16.17
C ALA A 153 -8.54 1.31 14.91
N GLY A 154 -7.43 1.90 14.44
CA GLY A 154 -7.40 2.69 13.21
C GLY A 154 -7.62 1.86 11.95
N GLN A 155 -7.72 2.53 10.83
CA GLN A 155 -7.87 1.94 9.50
C GLN A 155 -6.99 2.67 8.47
N GLY A 156 -7.01 2.21 7.23
CA GLY A 156 -6.29 2.87 6.15
C GLY A 156 -6.73 4.32 5.94
N ILE A 157 -5.75 5.21 5.76
CA ILE A 157 -5.95 6.67 5.65
C ILE A 157 -6.87 7.08 4.48
N SER A 158 -7.02 6.23 3.47
CA SER A 158 -7.89 6.51 2.33
C SER A 158 -9.37 6.66 2.71
N GLY A 159 -9.80 6.05 3.83
CA GLY A 159 -11.21 5.95 4.19
C GLY A 159 -12.05 5.08 3.25
N ASP A 160 -11.40 4.37 2.32
CA ASP A 160 -12.01 3.44 1.35
C ASP A 160 -11.41 2.04 1.54
N PRO A 161 -11.86 1.28 2.55
CA PRO A 161 -11.28 0.00 2.89
C PRO A 161 -11.53 -1.07 1.82
N CYS A 162 -10.54 -1.91 1.59
CA CYS A 162 -10.68 -3.14 0.82
C CYS A 162 -10.79 -4.32 1.78
N THR A 163 -11.82 -5.14 1.59
CA THR A 163 -12.14 -6.25 2.50
C THR A 163 -11.88 -7.57 1.81
N ASP A 164 -11.17 -8.45 2.50
CA ASP A 164 -11.05 -9.86 2.13
C ASP A 164 -12.36 -10.61 2.42
N THR A 165 -12.66 -11.61 1.59
CA THR A 165 -13.79 -12.56 1.78
C THR A 165 -13.35 -13.88 2.38
N GLY A 166 -12.10 -14.01 2.80
CA GLY A 166 -11.52 -15.24 3.35
C GLY A 166 -11.16 -16.30 2.31
N THR A 167 -11.04 -15.91 1.04
CA THR A 167 -10.65 -16.79 -0.07
C THR A 167 -9.18 -16.68 -0.47
N ILE A 168 -8.51 -15.64 -0.02
CA ILE A 168 -7.08 -15.38 -0.23
C ILE A 168 -6.42 -15.32 1.14
N ASP A 169 -5.19 -15.79 1.28
CA ASP A 169 -4.36 -15.46 2.45
C ASP A 169 -3.97 -13.99 2.39
N TRP A 170 -4.93 -13.13 2.77
CA TRP A 170 -4.76 -11.68 2.75
C TRP A 170 -4.28 -11.17 4.10
N PHE A 171 -3.02 -10.76 4.16
CA PHE A 171 -2.39 -10.23 5.37
C PHE A 171 -2.08 -8.75 5.21
N ASP A 172 -2.75 -7.91 5.99
CA ASP A 172 -2.41 -6.50 6.13
C ASP A 172 -1.44 -6.33 7.32
N TYR A 173 -0.15 -6.16 7.01
CA TYR A 173 0.83 -5.79 8.02
C TYR A 173 0.78 -4.29 8.25
N CYS A 174 0.47 -3.89 9.49
CA CYS A 174 0.44 -2.50 9.88
C CYS A 174 1.13 -2.30 11.22
N LEU A 175 2.07 -1.37 11.28
CA LEU A 175 2.72 -0.99 12.52
C LEU A 175 1.89 0.06 13.26
N PRO A 176 1.77 -0.02 14.60
CA PRO A 176 1.08 1.00 15.38
C PRO A 176 1.60 2.40 15.08
N GLY A 177 0.69 3.32 14.78
CA GLY A 177 0.98 4.72 14.46
C GLY A 177 1.44 4.97 13.02
N ASP A 178 1.49 3.96 12.16
CA ASP A 178 1.70 4.17 10.73
C ASP A 178 0.41 4.72 10.10
N LEU A 179 0.37 6.02 9.84
CA LEU A 179 -0.82 6.72 9.36
C LEU A 179 -1.36 6.20 8.03
N TYR A 180 -0.55 5.54 7.22
CA TYR A 180 -1.07 4.93 6.00
C TYR A 180 -2.09 3.84 6.30
N GLY A 181 -1.80 3.00 7.29
CA GLY A 181 -2.65 1.87 7.64
C GLY A 181 -3.38 1.99 8.98
N ASP A 182 -2.96 2.89 9.88
CA ASP A 182 -3.48 3.02 11.25
C ASP A 182 -3.91 4.46 11.55
N ALA A 183 -4.84 4.98 10.74
CA ALA A 183 -5.39 6.32 10.91
C ALA A 183 -6.70 6.28 11.70
N ASP A 184 -6.84 7.16 12.69
CA ASP A 184 -8.13 7.49 13.28
C ASP A 184 -8.87 8.46 12.36
N LEU A 185 -9.92 7.97 11.71
CA LEU A 185 -10.69 8.78 10.77
C LEU A 185 -11.93 9.40 11.40
N ALA A 186 -12.32 8.97 12.60
CA ALA A 186 -13.47 9.52 13.31
C ALA A 186 -13.18 10.90 13.89
N ASP A 187 -12.00 11.02 14.54
CA ASP A 187 -11.62 12.22 15.30
C ASP A 187 -10.58 13.07 14.59
N THR A 188 -10.28 12.78 13.30
CA THR A 188 -9.29 13.52 12.51
C THR A 188 -9.78 13.87 11.10
N TYR A 189 -9.07 14.78 10.45
CA TYR A 189 -9.26 15.11 9.02
C TYR A 189 -8.29 14.37 8.09
N LEU A 190 -7.62 13.33 8.56
CA LEU A 190 -6.58 12.63 7.80
C LEU A 190 -7.05 12.11 6.46
N SER A 191 -8.23 11.47 6.39
CA SER A 191 -8.76 10.94 5.13
C SER A 191 -9.12 12.04 4.12
N ARG A 192 -9.73 13.15 4.59
CA ARG A 192 -10.05 14.29 3.72
C ARG A 192 -8.77 14.93 3.16
N ALA A 193 -7.77 15.11 4.02
CA ALA A 193 -6.49 15.66 3.63
C ALA A 193 -5.75 14.72 2.67
N TYR A 194 -5.77 13.41 2.90
CA TYR A 194 -5.23 12.41 1.99
C TYR A 194 -5.94 12.47 0.63
N ALA A 195 -7.27 12.53 0.60
CA ALA A 195 -8.05 12.61 -0.63
C ALA A 195 -7.69 13.84 -1.49
N LEU A 196 -7.41 14.97 -0.85
CA LEU A 196 -6.92 16.17 -1.53
C LEU A 196 -5.47 16.00 -2.00
N ALA A 197 -4.61 15.42 -1.16
CA ALA A 197 -3.18 15.28 -1.43
C ALA A 197 -2.90 14.40 -2.64
N ILE A 198 -3.62 13.30 -2.78
CA ILE A 198 -3.36 12.32 -3.86
C ILE A 198 -3.69 12.84 -5.25
N ASP A 199 -4.53 13.87 -5.37
CA ASP A 199 -4.91 14.47 -6.64
C ASP A 199 -3.96 15.59 -7.09
N LEU A 200 -3.25 16.17 -6.15
CA LEU A 200 -2.37 17.28 -6.43
C LEU A 200 -0.96 16.78 -6.78
N PRO A 201 -0.31 17.37 -7.80
CA PRO A 201 1.10 17.10 -8.07
C PRO A 201 1.96 17.82 -7.02
N LEU A 202 1.96 17.33 -5.78
CA LEU A 202 2.56 18.01 -4.63
C LEU A 202 3.83 17.32 -4.13
N VAL A 203 4.64 18.16 -3.53
CA VAL A 203 5.99 17.94 -3.06
C VAL A 203 6.07 16.99 -1.85
N ASP A 204 5.09 17.08 -0.94
CA ASP A 204 5.02 16.28 0.29
C ASP A 204 3.59 16.28 0.82
N PRO A 205 2.91 15.13 0.83
CA PRO A 205 1.54 15.02 1.32
C PRO A 205 1.40 15.37 2.80
N PHE A 206 2.40 15.02 3.61
CA PHE A 206 2.35 15.31 5.05
C PHE A 206 2.61 16.78 5.33
N ALA A 207 3.52 17.43 4.60
CA ALA A 207 3.71 18.88 4.68
C ALA A 207 2.44 19.63 4.26
N MET A 208 1.71 19.14 3.26
CA MET A 208 0.43 19.72 2.87
C MET A 208 -0.65 19.52 3.93
N ILE A 209 -0.79 18.28 4.45
CA ILE A 209 -1.74 18.00 5.53
C ILE A 209 -1.42 18.88 6.74
N ALA A 210 -0.14 19.02 7.10
CA ALA A 210 0.28 19.92 8.17
C ALA A 210 -0.05 21.38 7.86
N GLY A 211 0.17 21.85 6.65
CA GLY A 211 -0.16 23.20 6.19
C GLY A 211 -1.66 23.49 6.17
N CYS A 212 -2.48 22.54 5.72
CA CYS A 212 -3.94 22.62 5.80
C CYS A 212 -4.42 22.67 7.25
N THR A 213 -3.84 21.82 8.11
CA THR A 213 -4.18 21.78 9.54
C THR A 213 -3.78 23.08 10.24
N ASP A 214 -2.59 23.62 9.98
CA ASP A 214 -2.16 24.93 10.50
C ASP A 214 -3.08 26.05 10.02
N SER A 215 -3.51 26.01 8.77
CA SER A 215 -4.45 26.99 8.20
C SER A 215 -5.83 26.91 8.85
N LEU A 216 -6.30 25.71 9.19
CA LEU A 216 -7.54 25.49 9.96
C LEU A 216 -7.41 26.04 11.39
N LEU A 217 -6.32 25.71 12.08
CA LEU A 217 -6.07 26.17 13.46
C LEU A 217 -5.93 27.68 13.54
N ARG A 218 -5.36 28.34 12.54
CA ARG A 218 -5.24 29.80 12.47
C ARG A 218 -6.49 30.51 11.98
N GLY A 219 -7.57 29.77 11.72
CA GLY A 219 -8.84 30.35 11.26
C GLY A 219 -8.83 30.89 9.82
N ARG A 220 -7.78 30.60 9.05
CA ARG A 220 -7.63 31.07 7.66
C ARG A 220 -8.62 30.41 6.70
N LEU A 221 -9.17 29.26 7.08
CA LEU A 221 -10.15 28.49 6.31
C LEU A 221 -11.55 28.54 6.93
N ARG A 222 -11.84 29.57 7.73
CA ARG A 222 -13.11 29.71 8.45
C ARG A 222 -14.33 29.65 7.51
N ASP A 223 -14.23 30.23 6.33
CA ASP A 223 -15.30 30.24 5.34
C ASP A 223 -15.49 28.87 4.67
N VAL A 224 -14.41 28.09 4.53
CA VAL A 224 -14.46 26.71 4.03
C VAL A 224 -15.14 25.82 5.07
N ILE A 225 -14.86 26.04 6.35
CA ILE A 225 -15.47 25.31 7.47
C ILE A 225 -16.96 25.59 7.56
N ALA A 226 -17.38 26.85 7.44
CA ALA A 226 -18.79 27.22 7.45
C ALA A 226 -19.59 26.51 6.33
N GLY A 227 -18.93 26.20 5.20
CA GLY A 227 -19.50 25.41 4.11
C GLY A 227 -19.62 23.91 4.38
N LEU A 228 -18.92 23.37 5.40
CA LEU A 228 -18.97 21.94 5.74
C LEU A 228 -20.14 21.55 6.64
N GLY A 229 -20.83 22.52 7.24
CA GLY A 229 -21.97 22.28 8.14
C GLY A 229 -21.60 21.66 9.50
N GLU A 230 -20.32 21.64 9.85
CA GLU A 230 -19.80 21.11 11.13
C GLU A 230 -19.73 22.22 12.19
N ASP A 231 -19.84 21.85 13.47
CA ASP A 231 -19.66 22.79 14.59
C ASP A 231 -18.23 23.36 14.60
N PRO A 232 -18.02 24.67 14.66
CA PRO A 232 -16.69 25.27 14.67
C PRO A 232 -15.77 24.77 15.79
N ALA A 233 -16.33 24.43 16.96
CA ALA A 233 -15.54 23.89 18.07
C ALA A 233 -15.08 22.46 17.78
N GLU A 234 -15.91 21.63 17.16
CA GLU A 234 -15.57 20.29 16.70
C GLU A 234 -14.47 20.33 15.63
N VAL A 235 -14.59 21.26 14.68
CA VAL A 235 -13.58 21.45 13.62
C VAL A 235 -12.22 21.79 14.22
N VAL A 236 -12.16 22.73 15.18
CA VAL A 236 -10.90 23.10 15.85
C VAL A 236 -10.34 21.92 16.64
N GLY A 237 -11.19 21.15 17.33
CA GLY A 237 -10.79 19.94 18.06
C GLY A 237 -10.16 18.90 17.13
N LYS A 238 -10.84 18.51 16.07
CA LYS A 238 -10.34 17.55 15.07
C LYS A 238 -9.06 18.02 14.39
N ALA A 239 -8.96 19.31 14.06
CA ALA A 239 -7.74 19.87 13.48
C ALA A 239 -6.55 19.78 14.47
N GLY A 240 -6.78 20.03 15.76
CA GLY A 240 -5.78 19.88 16.80
C GLY A 240 -5.29 18.44 16.94
N ILE A 241 -6.22 17.47 16.98
CA ILE A 241 -5.88 16.03 17.03
C ILE A 241 -5.12 15.62 15.76
N THR A 242 -5.57 16.06 14.58
CA THR A 242 -4.88 15.77 13.31
C THR A 242 -3.43 16.27 13.33
N ALA A 243 -3.20 17.51 13.80
CA ALA A 243 -1.85 18.08 13.92
C ALA A 243 -0.97 17.29 14.87
N ALA A 244 -1.47 16.91 16.04
CA ALA A 244 -0.74 16.14 17.04
C ALA A 244 -0.39 14.73 16.50
N THR A 245 -1.33 14.09 15.82
CA THR A 245 -1.14 12.76 15.21
C THR A 245 -0.07 12.81 14.12
N LEU A 246 -0.09 13.82 13.25
CA LEU A 246 0.94 14.04 12.23
C LEU A 246 2.32 14.30 12.84
N ALA A 247 2.40 15.15 13.86
CA ALA A 247 3.65 15.44 14.55
C ALA A 247 4.26 14.16 15.16
N THR A 248 3.44 13.33 15.80
CA THR A 248 3.84 12.03 16.36
C THR A 248 4.32 11.08 15.27
N PHE A 249 3.60 10.99 14.15
CA PHE A 249 4.00 10.17 13.01
C PHE A 249 5.35 10.60 12.45
N LEU A 250 5.54 11.91 12.19
CA LEU A 250 6.79 12.44 11.66
C LEU A 250 7.97 12.24 12.62
N GLN A 251 7.74 12.32 13.92
CA GLN A 251 8.78 12.09 14.93
C GLN A 251 9.25 10.63 14.97
N HIS A 252 8.35 9.65 14.86
CA HIS A 252 8.66 8.24 15.01
C HIS A 252 8.82 7.52 13.67
N TYR A 253 8.20 8.02 12.64
CA TYR A 253 8.14 7.54 11.27
C TYR A 253 8.09 6.00 11.17
N PRO A 254 7.02 5.36 11.67
CA PRO A 254 6.93 3.91 11.69
C PRO A 254 6.83 3.28 10.30
N HIS A 255 6.52 4.08 9.29
CA HIS A 255 6.33 3.64 7.92
C HIS A 255 7.55 2.94 7.32
N ASP A 256 8.78 3.31 7.70
CA ASP A 256 10.02 2.70 7.23
C ASP A 256 10.55 1.57 8.15
N LYS A 257 9.82 1.20 9.20
CA LYS A 257 10.30 0.26 10.24
C LYS A 257 9.87 -1.20 10.02
N TYR A 258 9.19 -1.54 8.93
CA TYR A 258 8.70 -2.91 8.66
C TYR A 258 9.82 -3.96 8.58
N ALA A 259 11.03 -3.55 8.22
CA ALA A 259 12.20 -4.42 8.17
C ALA A 259 12.84 -4.69 9.53
N VAL A 260 12.62 -3.80 10.53
CA VAL A 260 13.37 -3.82 11.79
C VAL A 260 12.48 -3.98 13.01
N ARG A 261 11.24 -3.50 12.99
CA ARG A 261 10.32 -3.61 14.12
C ARG A 261 9.65 -4.98 14.14
N GLU A 262 9.80 -5.70 15.25
CA GLU A 262 9.14 -6.99 15.44
C GLU A 262 7.62 -6.81 15.59
N ILE A 263 6.88 -7.68 14.93
CA ILE A 263 5.42 -7.84 15.06
C ILE A 263 5.06 -9.08 15.87
N LEU A 264 5.98 -10.03 15.95
CA LEU A 264 5.97 -11.22 16.79
C LEU A 264 7.36 -11.42 17.37
N PRO A 265 7.53 -12.13 18.49
CA PRO A 265 8.85 -12.44 19.03
C PRO A 265 9.78 -13.05 17.97
N GLY A 266 10.87 -12.36 17.65
CA GLY A 266 11.87 -12.78 16.67
C GLY A 266 11.49 -12.63 15.21
N ALA A 267 10.35 -11.99 14.88
CA ALA A 267 9.92 -11.81 13.50
C ALA A 267 9.41 -10.39 13.20
N THR A 268 10.02 -9.76 12.19
CA THR A 268 9.49 -8.56 11.56
C THR A 268 8.37 -8.94 10.58
N ALA A 269 7.58 -7.95 10.13
CA ALA A 269 6.53 -8.17 9.14
C ALA A 269 7.06 -8.81 7.86
N LEU A 270 8.20 -8.32 7.35
CA LEU A 270 8.82 -8.85 6.13
C LEU A 270 9.28 -10.30 6.30
N ARG A 271 9.93 -10.60 7.42
CA ARG A 271 10.39 -11.95 7.72
C ARG A 271 9.23 -12.93 7.91
N HIS A 272 8.17 -12.50 8.59
CA HIS A 272 6.97 -13.31 8.75
C HIS A 272 6.33 -13.62 7.39
N SER A 273 6.18 -12.61 6.53
CA SER A 273 5.65 -12.78 5.17
C SER A 273 6.48 -13.79 4.37
N ALA A 274 7.81 -13.67 4.38
CA ALA A 274 8.69 -14.62 3.69
C ALA A 274 8.57 -16.06 4.24
N ASN A 275 8.51 -16.22 5.55
CA ASN A 275 8.34 -17.53 6.19
C ASN A 275 7.00 -18.17 5.83
N HIS A 276 5.91 -17.37 5.82
CA HIS A 276 4.59 -17.83 5.41
C HIS A 276 4.60 -18.33 3.95
N LEU A 277 5.13 -17.54 3.04
CA LEU A 277 5.23 -17.89 1.63
C LEU A 277 6.07 -19.16 1.41
N ASN A 278 7.26 -19.25 2.02
CA ASN A 278 8.12 -20.43 1.90
C ASN A 278 7.48 -21.69 2.50
N PHE A 279 6.64 -21.53 3.53
CA PHE A 279 5.96 -22.66 4.13
C PHE A 279 4.80 -23.17 3.26
N TRP A 280 3.96 -22.25 2.74
CA TRP A 280 2.75 -22.62 2.00
C TRP A 280 2.98 -22.79 0.50
N GLY A 281 3.93 -22.09 -0.12
CA GLY A 281 4.18 -22.15 -1.55
C GLY A 281 4.31 -23.59 -2.10
N PRO A 282 5.17 -24.45 -1.51
CA PRO A 282 5.27 -25.83 -1.99
C PRO A 282 4.02 -26.69 -1.75
N ARG A 283 3.15 -26.27 -0.82
CA ARG A 283 1.98 -27.05 -0.37
C ARG A 283 0.74 -26.78 -1.23
N VAL A 284 0.57 -25.58 -1.74
CA VAL A 284 -0.55 -25.23 -2.62
C VAL A 284 -0.57 -26.12 -3.87
N ASP A 285 0.56 -26.37 -4.50
CA ASP A 285 0.67 -27.25 -5.66
C ASP A 285 0.29 -28.70 -5.32
N ALA A 286 0.69 -29.18 -4.14
CA ALA A 286 0.39 -30.54 -3.70
C ALA A 286 -1.12 -30.75 -3.47
N ASP A 287 -1.79 -29.78 -2.87
CA ASP A 287 -3.23 -29.85 -2.63
C ASP A 287 -4.05 -29.78 -3.93
N GLN A 288 -3.64 -28.94 -4.88
CA GLN A 288 -4.25 -28.88 -6.21
C GLN A 288 -4.09 -30.19 -7.00
N GLN A 289 -2.89 -30.80 -6.95
CA GLN A 289 -2.64 -32.09 -7.60
C GLN A 289 -3.47 -33.21 -6.97
N MET A 290 -3.63 -33.20 -5.64
CA MET A 290 -4.48 -34.18 -4.95
C MET A 290 -5.98 -33.98 -5.26
N ALA A 291 -6.42 -32.74 -5.43
CA ALA A 291 -7.80 -32.44 -5.81
C ALA A 291 -8.11 -32.94 -7.24
N VAL A 292 -7.19 -32.72 -8.18
CA VAL A 292 -7.32 -33.22 -9.57
C VAL A 292 -7.27 -34.74 -9.64
N ALA A 293 -6.45 -35.41 -8.81
CA ALA A 293 -6.34 -36.86 -8.79
C ALA A 293 -7.57 -37.56 -8.15
N ARG A 294 -8.42 -36.83 -7.43
CA ARG A 294 -9.66 -37.33 -6.81
C ARG A 294 -10.92 -37.05 -7.62
N ALA A 295 -10.83 -36.22 -8.66
CA ALA A 295 -11.91 -35.88 -9.58
C ALA A 295 -11.91 -36.76 -10.83
#